data_36f624e7be95869865c370751a972f76
#
_entry.id   36f624e7be95869865c370751a972f76
#
_cell.length_a   1.000
_cell.length_b   1.000
_cell.length_c   1.000
_cell.angle_alpha   90.00
_cell.angle_beta   90.00
_cell.angle_gamma   90.00
#
_symmetry.space_group_name_H-M   'P 1'
#
loop_
_entity.id
_entity.type
_entity.pdbx_description
1 polymer ?
#
loop_
_entity_poly.entity_id
_entity_poly.type
_entity_poly.pdbx_seq_one_letter_code
_entity_poly.pdbx_strand_id
1 'polypeptide(L)'
;IYEKAIEFINSGDVVGLGSGRASTAFIKLLGEKVKAGFKVQGVPTSEDSASLARTLNIPLVTLEEAIGNISCAIDGADEVDPNLNLIKGYGRALVREKIIAASAKKFIILVGDDKIVSSLGSRGKLPVEVVPFGTALVKHKLHLLGIHGEIWMKNGTQGITDNGNLILDCTI
;
A
#
# COMPACT_ATOMS: atom_id res chain seq x y z
N ILE A 1 2.62 4.44 -17.63
CA ILE A 1 1.98 4.73 -16.36
C ILE A 1 3.01 5.21 -15.32
N TYR A 2 4.14 4.52 -15.11
CA TYR A 2 5.14 4.88 -14.09
C TYR A 2 5.87 6.20 -14.38
N GLU A 3 6.24 6.46 -15.64
CA GLU A 3 6.83 7.76 -16.06
C GLU A 3 5.88 8.91 -15.75
N LYS A 4 4.57 8.71 -15.98
CA LYS A 4 3.57 9.72 -15.65
C LYS A 4 3.49 10.01 -14.16
N ALA A 5 3.73 9.02 -13.31
CA ALA A 5 3.78 9.22 -11.86
C ALA A 5 4.99 10.08 -11.44
N ILE A 6 6.13 9.92 -12.10
CA ILE A 6 7.33 10.75 -11.83
C ILE A 6 7.06 12.25 -12.08
N GLU A 7 6.20 12.61 -13.04
CA GLU A 7 5.86 14.01 -13.32
C GLU A 7 5.19 14.74 -12.13
N PHE A 8 4.65 13.99 -11.16
CA PHE A 8 4.07 14.56 -9.94
C PHE A 8 5.08 14.78 -8.82
N ILE A 9 6.36 14.44 -9.04
CA ILE A 9 7.42 14.54 -8.04
C ILE A 9 8.42 15.61 -8.46
N ASN A 10 8.73 16.52 -7.55
CA ASN A 10 9.78 17.52 -7.75
C ASN A 10 11.07 17.07 -7.05
N SER A 11 12.20 17.60 -7.52
CA SER A 11 13.47 17.37 -6.84
C SER A 11 13.45 17.95 -5.43
N GLY A 12 13.78 17.15 -4.44
CA GLY A 12 13.73 17.49 -3.03
C GLY A 12 12.47 16.97 -2.29
N ASP A 13 11.51 16.43 -3.01
CA ASP A 13 10.26 15.91 -2.41
C ASP A 13 10.49 14.69 -1.50
N VAL A 14 9.61 14.55 -0.52
CA VAL A 14 9.41 13.31 0.24
C VAL A 14 8.23 12.56 -0.36
N VAL A 15 8.44 11.29 -0.71
CA VAL A 15 7.49 10.46 -1.46
C VAL A 15 7.14 9.20 -0.67
N GLY A 16 5.85 8.93 -0.50
CA GLY A 16 5.36 7.66 0.02
C GLY A 16 5.57 6.54 -1.01
N LEU A 17 6.29 5.50 -0.63
CA LEU A 17 6.63 4.36 -1.48
C LEU A 17 5.70 3.19 -1.15
N GLY A 18 4.72 2.95 -2.00
CA GLY A 18 3.73 1.89 -1.85
C GLY A 18 4.30 0.47 -1.90
N SER A 19 3.43 -0.51 -1.83
CA SER A 19 3.77 -1.94 -1.83
C SER A 19 3.13 -2.68 -3.00
N GLY A 20 3.66 -3.88 -3.34
CA GLY A 20 3.15 -4.72 -4.41
C GLY A 20 3.73 -4.40 -5.79
N ARG A 21 3.22 -5.09 -6.82
CA ARG A 21 3.83 -5.11 -8.16
C ARG A 21 3.96 -3.74 -8.83
N ALA A 22 2.90 -2.92 -8.80
CA ALA A 22 2.92 -1.61 -9.42
C ALA A 22 3.93 -0.68 -8.71
N SER A 23 3.91 -0.66 -7.38
CA SER A 23 4.82 0.13 -6.57
C SER A 23 6.27 -0.34 -6.73
N THR A 24 6.53 -1.65 -6.80
CA THR A 24 7.86 -2.20 -7.10
C THR A 24 8.41 -1.67 -8.42
N ALA A 25 7.61 -1.66 -9.48
CA ALA A 25 8.03 -1.14 -10.79
C ALA A 25 8.28 0.37 -10.75
N PHE A 26 7.42 1.11 -10.05
CA PHE A 26 7.63 2.55 -9.83
C PHE A 26 8.91 2.83 -9.02
N ILE A 27 9.16 2.12 -7.92
CA ILE A 27 10.37 2.30 -7.09
C ILE A 27 11.64 2.02 -7.89
N LYS A 28 11.62 1.02 -8.77
CA LYS A 28 12.76 0.75 -9.67
C LYS A 28 13.03 1.92 -10.61
N LEU A 29 12.00 2.46 -11.24
CA LEU A 29 12.14 3.64 -12.11
C LEU A 29 12.63 4.86 -11.32
N LEU A 30 12.09 5.09 -10.11
CA LEU A 30 12.54 6.17 -9.24
C LEU A 30 14.04 6.01 -8.88
N GLY A 31 14.48 4.78 -8.61
CA GLY A 31 15.87 4.49 -8.35
C GLY A 31 16.80 4.81 -9.53
N GLU A 32 16.35 4.57 -10.77
CA GLU A 32 17.10 4.99 -11.97
C GLU A 32 17.21 6.51 -12.05
N LYS A 33 16.14 7.25 -11.73
CA LYS A 33 16.18 8.72 -11.67
C LYS A 33 17.11 9.22 -10.56
N VAL A 34 17.08 8.59 -9.39
CA VAL A 34 18.01 8.92 -8.27
C VAL A 34 19.46 8.69 -8.69
N LYS A 35 19.77 7.58 -9.34
CA LYS A 35 21.09 7.30 -9.90
C LYS A 35 21.52 8.36 -10.93
N ALA A 36 20.58 8.95 -11.66
CA ALA A 36 20.83 10.04 -12.61
C ALA A 36 20.89 11.44 -11.94
N GLY A 37 20.87 11.52 -10.60
CA GLY A 37 21.01 12.77 -9.83
C GLY A 37 19.70 13.40 -9.36
N PHE A 38 18.55 12.77 -9.60
CA PHE A 38 17.27 13.25 -9.08
C PHE A 38 17.21 13.09 -7.56
N LYS A 39 16.87 14.13 -6.82
CA LYS A 39 16.90 14.15 -5.36
C LYS A 39 15.49 13.92 -4.81
N VAL A 40 15.33 12.87 -4.03
CA VAL A 40 14.07 12.55 -3.29
C VAL A 40 14.41 11.81 -2.02
N GLN A 41 13.46 11.76 -1.09
CA GLN A 41 13.47 10.88 0.06
C GLN A 41 12.19 10.01 0.03
N GLY A 42 12.30 8.76 0.47
CA GLY A 42 11.18 7.83 0.46
C GLY A 42 10.67 7.48 1.86
N VAL A 43 9.37 7.39 2.03
CA VAL A 43 8.73 6.78 3.22
C VAL A 43 8.08 5.47 2.78
N PRO A 44 8.65 4.31 3.12
CA PRO A 44 8.17 3.02 2.63
C PRO A 44 6.93 2.54 3.41
N THR A 45 6.02 1.85 2.72
CA THR A 45 4.81 1.27 3.32
C THR A 45 4.99 -0.18 3.78
N SER A 46 6.16 -0.79 3.52
CA SER A 46 6.50 -2.15 3.94
C SER A 46 8.01 -2.35 4.03
N GLU A 47 8.43 -3.40 4.72
CA GLU A 47 9.85 -3.79 4.77
C GLU A 47 10.38 -4.20 3.38
N ASP A 48 9.55 -4.80 2.54
CA ASP A 48 9.91 -5.13 1.15
C ASP A 48 10.18 -3.86 0.33
N SER A 49 9.32 -2.85 0.44
CA SER A 49 9.52 -1.55 -0.24
C SER A 49 10.75 -0.83 0.30
N ALA A 50 10.99 -0.89 1.63
CA ALA A 50 12.17 -0.31 2.26
C ALA A 50 13.46 -1.00 1.77
N SER A 51 13.47 -2.33 1.73
CA SER A 51 14.61 -3.11 1.25
C SER A 51 14.94 -2.79 -0.21
N LEU A 52 13.92 -2.77 -1.07
CA LEU A 52 14.08 -2.41 -2.48
C LEU A 52 14.63 -0.99 -2.65
N ALA A 53 14.07 0.00 -1.94
CA ALA A 53 14.53 1.38 -2.02
C ALA A 53 16.00 1.52 -1.60
N ARG A 54 16.43 0.83 -0.52
CA ARG A 54 17.84 0.81 -0.10
C ARG A 54 18.76 0.24 -1.17
N THR A 55 18.39 -0.89 -1.82
CA THR A 55 19.20 -1.48 -2.90
C THR A 55 19.33 -0.55 -4.11
N LEU A 56 18.42 0.38 -4.29
CA LEU A 56 18.41 1.37 -5.36
C LEU A 56 19.01 2.72 -4.93
N ASN A 57 19.58 2.80 -3.71
CA ASN A 57 20.13 4.02 -3.13
C ASN A 57 19.13 5.18 -3.05
N ILE A 58 17.84 4.90 -2.91
CA ILE A 58 16.84 5.92 -2.58
C ILE A 58 16.94 6.21 -1.08
N PRO A 59 17.27 7.45 -0.67
CA PRO A 59 17.32 7.81 0.74
C PRO A 59 15.97 7.61 1.41
N LEU A 60 15.95 6.96 2.56
CA LEU A 60 14.72 6.72 3.32
C LEU A 60 14.67 7.61 4.57
N VAL A 61 13.47 8.04 4.90
CA VAL A 61 13.14 8.73 6.15
C VAL A 61 11.97 8.01 6.82
N THR A 62 11.85 8.17 8.13
CA THR A 62 10.73 7.64 8.89
C THR A 62 9.46 8.49 8.66
N LEU A 63 8.30 7.95 8.99
CA LEU A 63 7.06 8.74 8.97
C LEU A 63 7.13 9.92 9.96
N GLU A 64 7.75 9.72 11.12
CA GLU A 64 7.91 10.77 12.13
C GLU A 64 8.69 11.97 11.60
N GLU A 65 9.79 11.72 10.88
CA GLU A 65 10.60 12.76 10.24
C GLU A 65 9.87 13.44 9.06
N ALA A 66 8.98 12.71 8.38
CA ALA A 66 8.30 13.14 7.16
C ALA A 66 6.91 13.74 7.38
N ILE A 67 6.32 13.59 8.58
CA ILE A 67 4.93 13.99 8.82
C ILE A 67 4.68 15.48 8.46
N GLY A 68 3.60 15.73 7.71
CA GLY A 68 3.28 17.05 7.17
C GLY A 68 4.05 17.45 5.90
N ASN A 69 5.09 16.70 5.50
CA ASN A 69 5.97 17.01 4.37
C ASN A 69 5.92 16.00 3.22
N ILE A 70 5.11 14.95 3.30
CA ILE A 70 4.96 13.98 2.21
C ILE A 70 4.20 14.63 1.06
N SER A 71 4.90 14.90 -0.04
CA SER A 71 4.36 15.58 -1.23
C SER A 71 3.31 14.73 -1.92
N CYS A 72 3.63 13.46 -2.14
CA CYS A 72 2.69 12.47 -2.68
C CYS A 72 3.02 11.07 -2.17
N ALA A 73 2.00 10.22 -2.10
CA ALA A 73 2.14 8.78 -1.94
C ALA A 73 1.76 8.10 -3.26
N ILE A 74 2.58 7.14 -3.69
CA ILE A 74 2.37 6.42 -4.95
C ILE A 74 2.24 4.93 -4.65
N ASP A 75 1.10 4.35 -5.00
CA ASP A 75 0.78 2.97 -4.68
C ASP A 75 -0.11 2.32 -5.74
N GLY A 76 -0.32 1.02 -5.65
CA GLY A 76 -1.30 0.27 -6.42
C GLY A 76 -2.65 0.17 -5.71
N ALA A 77 -3.63 -0.39 -6.41
CA ALA A 77 -4.90 -0.83 -5.82
C ALA A 77 -5.32 -2.18 -6.39
N ASP A 78 -6.20 -2.86 -5.68
CA ASP A 78 -6.76 -4.15 -6.10
C ASP A 78 -8.06 -3.94 -6.89
N GLU A 79 -8.86 -2.93 -6.52
CA GLU A 79 -10.02 -2.45 -7.25
C GLU A 79 -10.10 -0.92 -7.18
N VAL A 80 -10.59 -0.31 -8.25
CA VAL A 80 -10.90 1.13 -8.34
C VAL A 80 -12.28 1.28 -8.97
N ASP A 81 -13.22 1.94 -8.30
CA ASP A 81 -14.54 2.25 -8.84
C ASP A 81 -14.57 3.62 -9.57
N PRO A 82 -15.67 3.98 -10.28
CA PRO A 82 -15.78 5.25 -10.99
C PRO A 82 -15.71 6.50 -10.08
N ASN A 83 -15.95 6.35 -8.79
CA ASN A 83 -15.85 7.43 -7.81
C ASN A 83 -14.45 7.52 -7.17
N LEU A 84 -13.48 6.76 -7.68
CA LEU A 84 -12.12 6.63 -7.16
C LEU A 84 -12.04 6.03 -5.76
N ASN A 85 -13.07 5.29 -5.33
CA ASN A 85 -12.96 4.46 -4.14
C ASN A 85 -12.11 3.23 -4.43
N LEU A 86 -11.42 2.71 -3.43
CA LEU A 86 -10.41 1.67 -3.60
C LEU A 86 -10.67 0.47 -2.68
N ILE A 87 -10.43 -0.74 -3.19
CA ILE A 87 -10.03 -1.86 -2.37
C ILE A 87 -8.52 -2.05 -2.53
N LYS A 88 -7.83 -2.18 -1.40
CA LYS A 88 -6.39 -2.40 -1.29
C LYS A 88 -6.11 -3.47 -0.25
N GLY A 89 -4.88 -3.97 -0.26
CA GLY A 89 -4.39 -4.84 0.79
C GLY A 89 -4.08 -6.28 0.37
N TYR A 90 -4.22 -6.64 -0.90
CA TYR A 90 -3.79 -7.96 -1.37
C TYR A 90 -2.28 -8.15 -1.25
N GLY A 91 -1.51 -7.04 -1.21
CA GLY A 91 -0.07 -7.02 -0.91
C GLY A 91 0.30 -7.16 0.57
N ARG A 92 -0.69 -7.22 1.48
CA ARG A 92 -0.52 -7.46 2.93
C ARG A 92 0.16 -6.33 3.73
N ALA A 93 0.24 -5.12 3.17
CA ALA A 93 0.82 -3.93 3.82
C ALA A 93 -0.23 -2.82 4.11
N LEU A 94 -1.52 -3.18 4.14
CA LEU A 94 -2.66 -2.26 4.03
C LEU A 94 -2.72 -1.15 5.09
N VAL A 95 -2.30 -1.41 6.33
CA VAL A 95 -2.34 -0.38 7.39
C VAL A 95 -1.27 0.68 7.15
N ARG A 96 -0.01 0.28 6.87
CA ARG A 96 1.05 1.26 6.56
C ARG A 96 0.75 2.00 5.26
N GLU A 97 0.21 1.32 4.23
CA GLU A 97 -0.27 1.96 2.98
C GLU A 97 -1.29 3.05 3.28
N LYS A 98 -2.31 2.75 4.11
CA LYS A 98 -3.36 3.70 4.47
C LYS A 98 -2.83 4.89 5.28
N ILE A 99 -1.91 4.64 6.21
CA ILE A 99 -1.29 5.69 7.03
C ILE A 99 -0.50 6.65 6.14
N ILE A 100 0.35 6.12 5.25
CA ILE A 100 1.18 6.95 4.35
C ILE A 100 0.29 7.72 3.35
N ALA A 101 -0.74 7.08 2.79
CA ALA A 101 -1.71 7.75 1.91
C ALA A 101 -2.42 8.91 2.62
N ALA A 102 -2.85 8.71 3.88
CA ALA A 102 -3.51 9.74 4.67
C ALA A 102 -2.56 10.88 5.12
N SER A 103 -1.24 10.63 5.14
CA SER A 103 -0.22 11.59 5.52
C SER A 103 0.30 12.40 4.33
N ALA A 104 -0.01 12.02 3.10
CA ALA A 104 0.47 12.66 1.88
C ALA A 104 -0.50 13.75 1.40
N LYS A 105 0.06 14.82 0.80
CA LYS A 105 -0.74 15.89 0.18
C LYS A 105 -1.50 15.43 -1.05
N LYS A 106 -0.98 14.41 -1.74
CA LYS A 106 -1.60 13.79 -2.92
C LYS A 106 -1.42 12.28 -2.87
N PHE A 107 -2.47 11.54 -3.19
CA PHE A 107 -2.42 10.09 -3.33
C PHE A 107 -2.58 9.69 -4.79
N ILE A 108 -1.61 8.99 -5.35
CA ILE A 108 -1.54 8.61 -6.76
C ILE A 108 -1.62 7.09 -6.84
N ILE A 109 -2.61 6.59 -7.56
CA ILE A 109 -2.85 5.16 -7.73
C ILE A 109 -2.41 4.71 -9.13
N LEU A 110 -1.57 3.67 -9.15
CA LEU A 110 -1.05 3.03 -10.36
C LEU A 110 -1.74 1.68 -10.55
N VAL A 111 -2.66 1.63 -11.52
CA VAL A 111 -3.41 0.42 -11.84
C VAL A 111 -3.46 0.20 -13.35
N GLY A 112 -3.58 -1.06 -13.74
CA GLY A 112 -4.00 -1.42 -15.09
C GLY A 112 -5.52 -1.42 -15.21
N ASP A 113 -6.03 -1.47 -16.44
CA ASP A 113 -7.47 -1.48 -16.72
C ASP A 113 -8.18 -2.68 -16.07
N ASP A 114 -7.45 -3.76 -15.84
CA ASP A 114 -7.94 -4.95 -15.14
C ASP A 114 -8.33 -4.70 -13.67
N LYS A 115 -8.00 -3.53 -13.10
CA LYS A 115 -8.36 -3.12 -11.73
C LYS A 115 -9.55 -2.17 -11.67
N ILE A 116 -9.97 -1.64 -12.82
CA ILE A 116 -11.15 -0.78 -12.87
C ILE A 116 -12.40 -1.67 -12.79
N VAL A 117 -13.27 -1.36 -11.84
CA VAL A 117 -14.50 -2.11 -11.60
C VAL A 117 -15.69 -1.16 -11.58
N SER A 118 -16.89 -1.66 -11.91
CA SER A 118 -18.13 -0.86 -11.82
C SER A 118 -18.59 -0.65 -10.37
N SER A 119 -18.25 -1.59 -9.48
CA SER A 119 -18.57 -1.54 -8.05
C SER A 119 -17.47 -2.26 -7.28
N LEU A 120 -17.09 -1.71 -6.12
CA LEU A 120 -16.14 -2.37 -5.23
C LEU A 120 -16.69 -3.72 -4.73
N GLY A 121 -15.80 -4.66 -4.49
CA GLY A 121 -16.15 -6.02 -4.09
C GLY A 121 -16.36 -6.98 -5.26
N SER A 122 -16.26 -6.51 -6.51
CA SER A 122 -16.46 -7.35 -7.71
C SER A 122 -15.50 -8.54 -7.78
N ARG A 123 -14.36 -8.48 -7.09
CA ARG A 123 -13.38 -9.57 -6.97
C ARG A 123 -13.62 -10.48 -5.76
N GLY A 124 -14.64 -10.17 -4.94
CA GLY A 124 -15.09 -10.99 -3.83
C GLY A 124 -14.13 -11.07 -2.63
N LYS A 125 -13.10 -10.23 -2.55
CA LYS A 125 -12.13 -10.23 -1.44
C LYS A 125 -11.94 -8.86 -0.83
N LEU A 126 -11.97 -8.83 0.51
CA LEU A 126 -11.65 -7.66 1.32
C LEU A 126 -10.67 -8.06 2.42
N PRO A 127 -9.39 -7.69 2.35
CA PRO A 127 -8.46 -7.93 3.44
C PRO A 127 -8.71 -6.93 4.57
N VAL A 128 -8.79 -7.43 5.80
CA VAL A 128 -8.98 -6.64 7.03
C VAL A 128 -7.84 -6.95 7.98
N GLU A 129 -6.96 -5.97 8.23
CA GLU A 129 -5.89 -6.13 9.20
C GLU A 129 -6.43 -5.94 10.62
N VAL A 130 -6.08 -6.86 11.51
CA VAL A 130 -6.62 -6.90 12.87
C VAL A 130 -5.51 -7.10 13.90
N VAL A 131 -5.58 -6.40 15.02
CA VAL A 131 -4.74 -6.67 16.18
C VAL A 131 -5.05 -8.09 16.68
N PRO A 132 -4.06 -8.96 16.92
CA PRO A 132 -4.29 -10.36 17.28
C PRO A 132 -5.28 -10.56 18.43
N PHE A 133 -5.17 -9.77 19.48
CA PHE A 133 -6.08 -9.80 20.63
C PHE A 133 -7.55 -9.54 20.26
N GLY A 134 -7.80 -8.70 19.26
CA GLY A 134 -9.14 -8.31 18.81
C GLY A 134 -9.79 -9.23 17.78
N THR A 135 -9.09 -10.28 17.33
CA THR A 135 -9.53 -11.11 16.19
C THR A 135 -10.91 -11.69 16.36
N ALA A 136 -11.23 -12.24 17.54
CA ALA A 136 -12.55 -12.84 17.82
C ALA A 136 -13.68 -11.80 17.73
N LEU A 137 -13.47 -10.60 18.27
CA LEU A 137 -14.44 -9.51 18.20
C LEU A 137 -14.66 -9.06 16.76
N VAL A 138 -13.59 -8.89 15.99
CA VAL A 138 -13.68 -8.45 14.59
C VAL A 138 -14.41 -9.51 13.75
N LYS A 139 -14.08 -10.81 13.89
CA LYS A 139 -14.80 -11.89 13.22
C LYS A 139 -16.29 -11.90 13.57
N HIS A 140 -16.64 -11.71 14.85
CA HIS A 140 -18.03 -11.62 15.27
C HIS A 140 -18.76 -10.44 14.61
N LYS A 141 -18.14 -9.25 14.59
CA LYS A 141 -18.73 -8.07 13.94
C LYS A 141 -18.88 -8.22 12.43
N LEU A 142 -17.91 -8.82 11.76
CA LEU A 142 -17.99 -9.14 10.33
C LEU A 142 -19.14 -10.12 10.05
N HIS A 143 -19.28 -11.15 10.89
CA HIS A 143 -20.38 -12.12 10.78
C HIS A 143 -21.77 -11.45 10.89
N LEU A 144 -21.95 -10.48 11.80
CA LEU A 144 -23.18 -9.70 11.91
C LEU A 144 -23.51 -8.89 10.65
N LEU A 145 -22.50 -8.58 9.83
CA LEU A 145 -22.65 -7.93 8.52
C LEU A 145 -22.81 -8.94 7.36
N GLY A 146 -22.89 -10.24 7.67
CA GLY A 146 -22.94 -11.30 6.66
C GLY A 146 -21.61 -11.59 5.99
N ILE A 147 -20.50 -11.09 6.54
CA ILE A 147 -19.16 -11.23 5.97
C ILE A 147 -18.40 -12.35 6.68
N HIS A 148 -17.80 -13.25 5.90
CA HIS A 148 -16.95 -14.32 6.41
C HIS A 148 -15.49 -13.97 6.21
N GLY A 149 -14.68 -14.07 7.29
CA GLY A 149 -13.26 -13.74 7.27
C GLY A 149 -12.40 -14.91 7.78
N GLU A 150 -11.47 -15.37 6.95
CA GLU A 150 -10.48 -16.37 7.30
C GLU A 150 -9.11 -15.75 7.52
N ILE A 151 -8.36 -16.28 8.50
CA ILE A 151 -7.00 -15.79 8.74
C ILE A 151 -6.13 -16.09 7.51
N TRP A 152 -5.48 -15.06 6.97
CA TRP A 152 -4.51 -15.22 5.91
C TRP A 152 -3.36 -16.15 6.35
N MET A 153 -3.06 -17.13 5.52
CA MET A 153 -1.99 -18.10 5.76
C MET A 153 -0.80 -17.81 4.83
N LYS A 154 0.41 -17.89 5.37
CA LYS A 154 1.66 -17.80 4.61
C LYS A 154 2.45 -19.07 4.84
N ASN A 155 2.68 -19.85 3.79
CA ASN A 155 3.44 -21.11 3.85
C ASN A 155 2.93 -22.10 4.93
N GLY A 156 1.60 -22.20 5.10
CA GLY A 156 0.98 -23.12 6.05
C GLY A 156 0.91 -22.61 7.50
N THR A 157 1.41 -21.42 7.79
CA THR A 157 1.32 -20.75 9.10
C THR A 157 0.52 -19.47 9.01
N GLN A 158 0.06 -18.94 10.14
CA GLN A 158 -0.60 -17.64 10.16
C GLN A 158 0.35 -16.56 9.64
N GLY A 159 -0.10 -15.81 8.65
CA GLY A 159 0.64 -14.67 8.13
C GLY A 159 0.61 -13.51 9.13
N ILE A 160 1.76 -12.91 9.36
CA ILE A 160 1.93 -11.74 10.24
C ILE A 160 2.35 -10.56 9.38
N THR A 161 1.71 -9.41 9.58
CA THR A 161 2.08 -8.15 8.89
C THR A 161 3.35 -7.54 9.50
N ASP A 162 3.93 -6.56 8.82
CA ASP A 162 5.07 -5.79 9.35
C ASP A 162 4.74 -5.02 10.66
N ASN A 163 3.48 -4.97 11.04
CA ASN A 163 3.00 -4.37 12.30
C ASN A 163 2.78 -5.41 13.42
N GLY A 164 3.05 -6.71 13.17
CA GLY A 164 2.74 -7.79 14.10
C GLY A 164 1.26 -8.18 14.15
N ASN A 165 0.46 -7.73 13.18
CA ASN A 165 -0.97 -7.98 13.11
C ASN A 165 -1.32 -9.20 12.24
N LEU A 166 -2.56 -9.68 12.37
CA LEU A 166 -3.16 -10.67 11.48
C LEU A 166 -3.94 -9.98 10.36
N ILE A 167 -4.21 -10.70 9.29
CA ILE A 167 -5.15 -10.28 8.23
C ILE A 167 -6.26 -11.32 8.13
N LEU A 168 -7.49 -10.84 8.10
CA LEU A 168 -8.65 -11.63 7.71
C LEU A 168 -8.90 -11.40 6.22
N ASP A 169 -8.84 -12.46 5.42
CA ASP A 169 -9.33 -12.47 4.05
C ASP A 169 -10.85 -12.66 4.11
N CYS A 170 -11.59 -11.58 3.88
CA CYS A 170 -13.04 -11.57 3.95
C CYS A 170 -13.63 -11.78 2.55
N THR A 171 -14.66 -12.62 2.46
CA THR A 171 -15.50 -12.74 1.26
C THR A 171 -16.69 -11.77 1.40
N ILE A 172 -16.91 -10.95 0.36
CA ILE A 172 -17.94 -9.93 0.28
C ILE A 172 -18.77 -10.09 -0.99
#